data_f105a7cbb38335bd36ecfc1e6a906ec2
#
_entry.id   f105a7cbb38335bd36ecfc1e6a906ec2
#
_cell.length_a   1.000
_cell.length_b   1.000
_cell.length_c   1.000
_cell.angle_alpha   90.00
_cell.angle_beta   90.00
_cell.angle_gamma   90.00
#
_symmetry.space_group_name_H-M   'P 1'
#
loop_
_entity.id
_entity.type
_entity.pdbx_description
1 polymer ?
#
loop_
_entity_poly.entity_id
_entity_poly.type
_entity_poly.pdbx_seq_one_letter_code
_entity_poly.pdbx_strand_id
1 'polypeptide(L)'
;VPVYASWDDHDYFSNDRAGIPNGYTEEDRQGVRRVYTQSWNNPAYGFNDQRGGIFYRTRVGPCDVIVVDNRYFRSGQKGSFLGDGQMAWLKEQLQACSGPFIIMACSTMWSDYVSNGKDSWGRWDPEGREQIFKLIETQRIPGVLLISGDRHGARGFRIPRPGGFNLYEFESATLGGRKGLPGKRPEWKDVQLYGISDTYAFSEFSIDATLNNPEVSF
;
A
#
# COMPACT_ATOMS: atom_id res chain seq x y z
N VAL A 1 14.75 -8.95 -14.42
CA VAL A 1 14.07 -8.90 -13.12
C VAL A 1 12.67 -8.39 -13.36
N PRO A 2 11.61 -9.07 -12.88
CA PRO A 2 10.25 -8.56 -12.97
C PRO A 2 10.13 -7.23 -12.21
N VAL A 3 9.39 -6.29 -12.78
CA VAL A 3 9.06 -5.01 -12.15
C VAL A 3 7.54 -4.96 -12.02
N TYR A 4 7.05 -4.73 -10.81
CA TYR A 4 5.64 -4.55 -10.51
C TYR A 4 5.42 -3.11 -10.06
N ALA A 5 4.40 -2.48 -10.58
CA ALA A 5 4.13 -1.07 -10.35
C ALA A 5 2.75 -0.84 -9.72
N SER A 6 2.65 0.20 -8.94
CA SER A 6 1.41 0.85 -8.55
C SER A 6 1.49 2.32 -8.90
N TRP A 7 0.35 2.95 -9.11
CA TRP A 7 0.32 4.40 -9.25
C TRP A 7 0.08 5.10 -7.92
N ASP A 8 0.42 6.38 -7.89
CA ASP A 8 -0.02 7.27 -6.84
C ASP A 8 -0.74 8.50 -7.45
N ASP A 9 -0.91 9.56 -6.70
CA ASP A 9 -1.67 10.74 -7.08
C ASP A 9 -1.11 11.46 -8.33
N HIS A 10 0.21 11.59 -8.42
CA HIS A 10 0.86 12.24 -9.55
C HIS A 10 0.88 11.39 -10.84
N ASP A 11 0.85 10.06 -10.71
CA ASP A 11 0.65 9.17 -11.86
C ASP A 11 -0.81 9.14 -12.30
N TYR A 12 -1.73 9.35 -11.34
CA TYR A 12 -3.16 9.27 -11.57
C TYR A 12 -3.71 10.54 -12.21
N PHE A 13 -3.58 11.70 -11.56
CA PHE A 13 -3.91 13.01 -12.13
C PHE A 13 -2.97 14.10 -11.64
N SER A 14 -3.00 14.42 -10.35
CA SER A 14 -2.15 15.41 -9.70
C SER A 14 -2.24 15.29 -8.18
N ASN A 15 -1.46 16.11 -7.47
CA ASN A 15 -1.32 16.05 -6.00
C ASN A 15 -2.66 15.81 -5.25
N ASP A 16 -2.70 14.79 -4.42
CA ASP A 16 -3.82 14.32 -3.58
C ASP A 16 -5.09 13.95 -4.38
N ARG A 17 -5.02 13.78 -5.72
CA ARG A 17 -6.20 13.46 -6.53
C ARG A 17 -6.53 11.96 -6.52
N ALA A 18 -7.82 11.70 -6.58
CA ALA A 18 -8.38 10.35 -6.63
C ALA A 18 -9.81 10.39 -7.20
N GLY A 19 -10.36 9.23 -7.57
CA GLY A 19 -11.69 9.14 -8.19
C GLY A 19 -11.78 9.88 -9.51
N ILE A 20 -12.82 10.67 -9.68
CA ILE A 20 -12.96 11.61 -10.80
C ILE A 20 -12.81 13.01 -10.22
N PRO A 21 -11.65 13.68 -10.38
CA PRO A 21 -11.47 15.01 -9.83
C PRO A 21 -12.37 16.04 -10.54
N ASN A 22 -12.66 17.15 -9.88
CA ASN A 22 -13.43 18.23 -10.46
C ASN A 22 -12.80 18.71 -11.78
N GLY A 23 -13.62 18.85 -12.82
CA GLY A 23 -13.23 19.24 -14.16
C GLY A 23 -12.78 18.10 -15.07
N TYR A 24 -12.78 16.86 -14.57
CA TYR A 24 -12.51 15.65 -15.33
C TYR A 24 -13.75 14.75 -15.44
N THR A 25 -13.70 13.83 -16.40
CA THR A 25 -14.79 12.91 -16.74
C THR A 25 -14.40 11.46 -16.46
N GLU A 26 -15.35 10.55 -16.56
CA GLU A 26 -15.09 9.10 -16.56
C GLU A 26 -14.16 8.69 -17.72
N GLU A 27 -14.29 9.33 -18.88
CA GLU A 27 -13.44 9.06 -20.03
C GLU A 27 -11.99 9.45 -19.76
N ASP A 28 -11.76 10.58 -19.08
CA ASP A 28 -10.43 11.00 -18.64
C ASP A 28 -9.81 9.97 -17.67
N ARG A 29 -10.60 9.52 -16.69
CA ARG A 29 -10.18 8.48 -15.73
C ARG A 29 -9.79 7.18 -16.43
N GLN A 30 -10.59 6.74 -17.38
CA GLN A 30 -10.27 5.56 -18.19
C GLN A 30 -9.06 5.82 -19.10
N GLY A 31 -8.89 7.03 -19.58
CA GLY A 31 -7.72 7.46 -20.35
C GLY A 31 -6.43 7.30 -19.55
N VAL A 32 -6.40 7.84 -18.34
CA VAL A 32 -5.26 7.68 -17.41
C VAL A 32 -4.96 6.20 -17.15
N ARG A 33 -6.00 5.40 -16.90
CA ARG A 33 -5.83 3.96 -16.69
C ARG A 33 -5.26 3.26 -17.94
N ARG A 34 -5.72 3.61 -19.14
CA ARG A 34 -5.16 3.03 -20.39
C ARG A 34 -3.68 3.33 -20.53
N VAL A 35 -3.26 4.57 -20.30
CA VAL A 35 -1.84 4.95 -20.35
C VAL A 35 -1.03 4.11 -19.36
N TYR A 36 -1.50 4.01 -18.12
CA TYR A 36 -0.82 3.22 -17.10
C TYR A 36 -0.70 1.73 -17.48
N THR A 37 -1.78 1.10 -17.90
CA THR A 37 -1.79 -0.33 -18.26
C THR A 37 -0.98 -0.64 -19.53
N GLN A 38 -0.76 0.35 -20.39
CA GLN A 38 0.13 0.23 -21.55
C GLN A 38 1.61 0.48 -21.20
N SER A 39 1.89 1.19 -20.12
CA SER A 39 3.25 1.53 -19.70
C SER A 39 3.89 0.48 -18.78
N TRP A 40 3.09 -0.30 -18.07
CA TRP A 40 3.56 -1.28 -17.09
C TRP A 40 3.07 -2.69 -17.43
N ASN A 41 3.95 -3.67 -17.25
CA ASN A 41 3.63 -5.08 -17.48
C ASN A 41 3.35 -5.79 -16.14
N ASN A 42 2.27 -5.38 -15.47
CA ASN A 42 1.80 -6.03 -14.25
C ASN A 42 1.10 -7.36 -14.55
N PRO A 43 1.01 -8.29 -13.58
CA PRO A 43 0.35 -9.59 -13.77
C PRO A 43 -1.15 -9.49 -14.05
N ALA A 44 -1.81 -8.42 -13.57
CA ALA A 44 -3.23 -8.15 -13.80
C ALA A 44 -3.53 -6.66 -13.54
N TYR A 45 -4.75 -6.24 -13.85
CA TYR A 45 -5.21 -4.86 -13.67
C TYR A 45 -6.67 -4.84 -13.22
N GLY A 46 -6.88 -4.67 -11.91
CA GLY A 46 -8.20 -4.56 -11.33
C GLY A 46 -9.06 -5.81 -11.58
N PHE A 47 -10.29 -5.61 -11.98
CA PHE A 47 -11.21 -6.71 -12.26
C PHE A 47 -11.02 -7.33 -13.66
N ASN A 48 -9.98 -6.96 -14.39
CA ASN A 48 -9.71 -7.39 -15.77
C ASN A 48 -10.82 -7.07 -16.76
N ASP A 49 -11.67 -6.10 -16.46
CA ASP A 49 -12.80 -5.69 -17.26
C ASP A 49 -12.95 -4.15 -17.28
N GLN A 50 -14.08 -3.66 -17.76
CA GLN A 50 -14.38 -2.24 -17.84
C GLN A 50 -14.62 -1.57 -16.48
N ARG A 51 -14.73 -2.31 -15.36
CA ARG A 51 -14.93 -1.76 -14.03
C ARG A 51 -13.71 -1.02 -13.49
N GLY A 52 -12.54 -1.22 -14.10
CA GLY A 52 -11.36 -0.41 -13.85
C GLY A 52 -10.48 -0.87 -12.68
N GLY A 53 -9.66 0.09 -12.22
CA GLY A 53 -8.63 -0.16 -11.20
C GLY A 53 -7.37 -0.81 -11.74
N ILE A 54 -6.33 -0.84 -10.90
CA ILE A 54 -5.03 -1.44 -11.26
C ILE A 54 -4.52 -2.42 -10.19
N PHE A 55 -5.33 -2.71 -9.17
CA PHE A 55 -4.99 -3.65 -8.10
C PHE A 55 -4.84 -5.08 -8.64
N TYR A 56 -4.02 -5.87 -7.98
CA TYR A 56 -3.81 -7.27 -8.35
C TYR A 56 -3.18 -8.06 -7.20
N ARG A 57 -3.22 -9.39 -7.33
CA ARG A 57 -2.41 -10.31 -6.54
C ARG A 57 -1.53 -11.14 -7.47
N THR A 58 -0.32 -11.41 -7.03
CA THR A 58 0.61 -12.33 -7.69
C THR A 58 1.42 -13.08 -6.65
N ARG A 59 2.23 -14.03 -7.10
CA ARG A 59 3.17 -14.73 -6.25
C ARG A 59 4.59 -14.54 -6.74
N VAL A 60 5.49 -14.19 -5.84
CA VAL A 60 6.91 -14.00 -6.12
C VAL A 60 7.71 -14.89 -5.18
N GLY A 61 8.26 -15.98 -5.72
CA GLY A 61 8.90 -17.00 -4.90
C GLY A 61 7.94 -17.54 -3.82
N PRO A 62 8.32 -17.51 -2.54
CA PRO A 62 7.46 -17.98 -1.44
C PRO A 62 6.38 -16.96 -1.03
N CYS A 63 6.44 -15.72 -1.52
CA CYS A 63 5.59 -14.63 -1.04
C CYS A 63 4.36 -14.42 -1.90
N ASP A 64 3.22 -14.18 -1.26
CA ASP A 64 2.09 -13.55 -1.90
C ASP A 64 2.30 -12.04 -1.92
N VAL A 65 2.02 -11.41 -3.06
CA VAL A 65 2.11 -9.95 -3.24
C VAL A 65 0.74 -9.43 -3.63
N ILE A 66 0.20 -8.54 -2.82
CA ILE A 66 -1.07 -7.85 -3.08
C ILE A 66 -0.77 -6.37 -3.25
N VAL A 67 -1.14 -5.82 -4.40
CA VAL A 67 -1.06 -4.39 -4.68
C VAL A 67 -2.47 -3.84 -4.71
N VAL A 68 -2.75 -2.83 -3.88
CA VAL A 68 -4.06 -2.17 -3.85
C VAL A 68 -4.03 -0.86 -4.63
N ASP A 69 -5.18 -0.49 -5.16
CA ASP A 69 -5.41 0.77 -5.86
C ASP A 69 -6.22 1.71 -4.96
N ASN A 70 -5.56 2.67 -4.37
CA ASN A 70 -6.18 3.64 -3.48
C ASN A 70 -6.55 4.95 -4.18
N ARG A 71 -6.52 5.01 -5.52
CA ARG A 71 -6.84 6.20 -6.30
C ARG A 71 -8.11 6.06 -7.13
N TYR A 72 -8.27 4.99 -7.87
CA TYR A 72 -9.32 4.84 -8.88
C TYR A 72 -10.74 4.87 -8.31
N PHE A 73 -10.98 4.10 -7.25
CA PHE A 73 -12.32 3.93 -6.65
C PHE A 73 -12.59 4.87 -5.48
N ARG A 74 -11.58 5.61 -5.04
CA ARG A 74 -11.71 6.52 -3.92
C ARG A 74 -12.74 7.59 -4.21
N SER A 75 -13.76 7.67 -3.39
CA SER A 75 -14.72 8.77 -3.48
C SER A 75 -14.10 10.04 -2.91
N GLY A 76 -14.51 11.21 -3.43
CA GLY A 76 -14.12 12.51 -2.87
C GLY A 76 -14.69 12.79 -1.48
N GLN A 77 -15.36 11.82 -0.85
CA GLN A 77 -15.95 11.87 0.48
C GLN A 77 -15.25 10.87 1.39
N LYS A 78 -15.28 11.11 2.71
CA LYS A 78 -14.79 10.16 3.71
C LYS A 78 -15.54 8.82 3.60
N GLY A 79 -14.82 7.74 3.82
CA GLY A 79 -15.40 6.40 3.96
C GLY A 79 -15.27 5.48 2.75
N SER A 80 -14.50 5.85 1.73
CA SER A 80 -14.23 4.94 0.62
C SER A 80 -12.85 5.17 0.03
N PHE A 81 -11.89 4.38 0.47
CA PHE A 81 -10.51 4.42 -0.05
C PHE A 81 -10.31 3.46 -1.24
N LEU A 82 -10.85 2.27 -1.14
CA LEU A 82 -10.75 1.22 -2.15
C LEU A 82 -12.06 1.00 -2.95
N GLY A 83 -13.18 1.54 -2.46
CA GLY A 83 -14.51 1.14 -2.93
C GLY A 83 -14.89 -0.27 -2.48
N ASP A 84 -16.20 -0.57 -2.47
CA ASP A 84 -16.73 -1.83 -1.93
C ASP A 84 -16.22 -3.06 -2.68
N GLY A 85 -16.14 -2.97 -4.02
CA GLY A 85 -15.70 -4.08 -4.85
C GLY A 85 -14.25 -4.49 -4.60
N GLN A 86 -13.33 -3.52 -4.54
CA GLN A 86 -11.93 -3.82 -4.27
C GLN A 86 -11.73 -4.26 -2.80
N MET A 87 -12.48 -3.69 -1.86
CA MET A 87 -12.43 -4.10 -0.45
C MET A 87 -12.87 -5.56 -0.29
N ALA A 88 -13.96 -5.97 -0.96
CA ALA A 88 -14.41 -7.37 -0.94
C ALA A 88 -13.36 -8.29 -1.55
N TRP A 89 -12.82 -7.93 -2.72
CA TRP A 89 -11.73 -8.64 -3.37
C TRP A 89 -10.50 -8.77 -2.46
N LEU A 90 -10.06 -7.68 -1.81
CA LEU A 90 -8.90 -7.69 -0.93
C LEU A 90 -9.07 -8.67 0.23
N LYS A 91 -10.25 -8.67 0.87
CA LYS A 91 -10.55 -9.59 1.96
C LYS A 91 -10.50 -11.06 1.49
N GLU A 92 -11.03 -11.34 0.32
CA GLU A 92 -10.96 -12.68 -0.29
C GLU A 92 -9.51 -13.08 -0.59
N GLN A 93 -8.72 -12.17 -1.19
CA GLN A 93 -7.32 -12.46 -1.51
C GLN A 93 -6.47 -12.69 -0.27
N LEU A 94 -6.64 -11.90 0.78
CA LEU A 94 -5.94 -12.10 2.06
C LEU A 94 -6.19 -13.48 2.66
N GLN A 95 -7.43 -13.96 2.60
CA GLN A 95 -7.80 -15.30 3.09
C GLN A 95 -7.29 -16.43 2.17
N ALA A 96 -7.10 -16.16 0.90
CA ALA A 96 -6.61 -17.11 -0.10
C ALA A 96 -5.07 -17.16 -0.17
N CYS A 97 -4.35 -16.28 0.52
CA CYS A 97 -2.89 -16.33 0.59
C CYS A 97 -2.41 -17.59 1.32
N SER A 98 -1.35 -18.18 0.83
CA SER A 98 -0.80 -19.43 1.36
C SER A 98 0.72 -19.39 1.59
N GLY A 99 1.37 -18.29 1.19
CA GLY A 99 2.79 -18.09 1.45
C GLY A 99 3.07 -17.74 2.91
N PRO A 100 4.30 -17.97 3.40
CA PRO A 100 4.71 -17.58 4.74
C PRO A 100 4.71 -16.06 4.95
N PHE A 101 4.85 -15.30 3.88
CA PHE A 101 4.78 -13.83 3.91
C PHE A 101 3.81 -13.30 2.85
N ILE A 102 3.14 -12.21 3.22
CA ILE A 102 2.23 -11.46 2.35
C ILE A 102 2.72 -10.02 2.31
N ILE A 103 3.22 -9.60 1.15
CA ILE A 103 3.58 -8.21 0.90
C ILE A 103 2.35 -7.48 0.42
N MET A 104 1.85 -6.53 1.21
CA MET A 104 0.67 -5.75 0.87
C MET A 104 1.07 -4.30 0.62
N ALA A 105 1.08 -3.90 -0.65
CA ALA A 105 1.53 -2.59 -1.10
C ALA A 105 0.36 -1.64 -1.36
N CYS A 106 0.48 -0.43 -0.82
CA CYS A 106 -0.41 0.70 -1.06
C CYS A 106 0.45 1.94 -1.32
N SER A 107 0.07 2.81 -2.24
CA SER A 107 0.85 4.01 -2.46
C SER A 107 0.84 4.96 -1.26
N THR A 108 -0.27 5.05 -0.54
CA THR A 108 -0.42 5.86 0.67
C THR A 108 -0.07 5.06 1.92
N MET A 109 0.46 5.72 2.94
CA MET A 109 0.82 5.08 4.22
C MET A 109 -0.38 4.47 4.93
N TRP A 110 -0.17 3.25 5.45
CA TRP A 110 -1.15 2.51 6.24
C TRP A 110 -1.34 3.10 7.64
N SER A 111 -0.27 3.56 8.26
CA SER A 111 -0.32 4.24 9.55
C SER A 111 -0.53 5.74 9.40
N ASP A 112 -0.89 6.40 10.50
CA ASP A 112 -1.07 7.85 10.54
C ASP A 112 0.16 8.59 11.09
N TYR A 113 1.26 7.89 11.37
CA TYR A 113 2.42 8.50 12.03
C TYR A 113 3.01 9.67 11.23
N VAL A 114 3.20 9.50 9.93
CA VAL A 114 3.76 10.53 9.05
C VAL A 114 2.68 11.32 8.33
N SER A 115 1.60 10.64 7.94
CA SER A 115 0.55 11.19 7.09
C SER A 115 -0.63 11.78 7.88
N ASN A 116 -0.52 11.88 9.20
CA ASN A 116 -1.62 12.36 10.05
C ASN A 116 -2.21 13.69 9.54
N GLY A 117 -3.50 13.70 9.25
CA GLY A 117 -4.22 14.86 8.75
C GLY A 117 -3.93 15.22 7.28
N LYS A 118 -3.13 14.43 6.59
CA LYS A 118 -2.81 14.57 5.17
C LYS A 118 -3.51 13.49 4.34
N ASP A 119 -3.00 13.18 3.16
CA ASP A 119 -3.48 12.05 2.38
C ASP A 119 -3.09 10.74 3.08
N SER A 120 -4.05 10.13 3.76
CA SER A 120 -3.82 8.97 4.62
C SER A 120 -5.11 8.18 4.82
N TRP A 121 -4.96 6.91 5.15
CA TRP A 121 -6.07 6.06 5.55
C TRP A 121 -6.85 6.64 6.74
N GLY A 122 -6.15 7.13 7.75
CA GLY A 122 -6.78 7.70 8.94
C GLY A 122 -7.65 8.92 8.67
N ARG A 123 -7.32 9.68 7.63
CA ARG A 123 -8.12 10.84 7.21
C ARG A 123 -9.34 10.44 6.37
N TRP A 124 -9.15 9.52 5.42
CA TRP A 124 -10.16 9.27 4.39
C TRP A 124 -11.05 8.08 4.68
N ASP A 125 -10.45 6.98 5.17
CA ASP A 125 -11.16 5.72 5.41
C ASP A 125 -10.56 4.93 6.59
N PRO A 126 -10.60 5.49 7.81
CA PRO A 126 -10.09 4.80 8.99
C PRO A 126 -10.84 3.50 9.28
N GLU A 127 -12.13 3.44 8.95
CA GLU A 127 -12.96 2.26 9.15
C GLU A 127 -12.60 1.14 8.17
N GLY A 128 -12.37 1.48 6.90
CA GLY A 128 -11.92 0.51 5.89
C GLY A 128 -10.55 -0.08 6.24
N ARG A 129 -9.61 0.76 6.68
CA ARG A 129 -8.32 0.28 7.19
C ARG A 129 -8.50 -0.67 8.37
N GLU A 130 -9.33 -0.31 9.32
CA GLU A 130 -9.58 -1.10 10.52
C GLU A 130 -10.25 -2.44 10.18
N GLN A 131 -11.11 -2.50 9.19
CA GLN A 131 -11.67 -3.77 8.69
C GLN A 131 -10.59 -4.71 8.16
N ILE A 132 -9.59 -4.18 7.43
CA ILE A 132 -8.46 -4.96 6.92
C ILE A 132 -7.62 -5.49 8.08
N PHE A 133 -7.24 -4.62 9.01
CA PHE A 133 -6.42 -4.98 10.17
C PHE A 133 -7.10 -6.01 11.07
N LYS A 134 -8.40 -5.83 11.36
CA LYS A 134 -9.19 -6.82 12.11
C LYS A 134 -9.29 -8.16 11.41
N LEU A 135 -9.42 -8.19 10.09
CA LEU A 135 -9.42 -9.43 9.35
C LEU A 135 -8.10 -10.19 9.55
N ILE A 136 -6.96 -9.49 9.40
CA ILE A 136 -5.63 -10.07 9.60
C ILE A 136 -5.49 -10.63 11.02
N GLU A 137 -5.92 -9.89 12.04
CA GLU A 137 -5.87 -10.29 13.45
C GLU A 137 -6.76 -11.49 13.75
N THR A 138 -8.04 -11.40 13.38
CA THR A 138 -9.05 -12.41 13.75
C THR A 138 -8.83 -13.74 13.04
N GLN A 139 -8.36 -13.69 11.80
CA GLN A 139 -8.02 -14.89 11.02
C GLN A 139 -6.58 -15.35 11.28
N ARG A 140 -5.82 -14.61 12.11
CA ARG A 140 -4.40 -14.88 12.38
C ARG A 140 -3.58 -15.07 11.12
N ILE A 141 -3.80 -14.20 10.12
CA ILE A 141 -3.06 -14.27 8.86
C ILE A 141 -1.59 -13.91 9.14
N PRO A 142 -0.65 -14.84 8.94
CA PRO A 142 0.75 -14.62 9.32
C PRO A 142 1.51 -13.81 8.29
N GLY A 143 2.64 -13.22 8.73
CA GLY A 143 3.69 -12.69 7.84
C GLY A 143 3.27 -11.50 6.98
N VAL A 144 2.26 -10.72 7.39
CA VAL A 144 1.81 -9.54 6.63
C VAL A 144 2.81 -8.40 6.82
N LEU A 145 3.39 -7.95 5.70
CA LEU A 145 4.29 -6.82 5.59
C LEU A 145 3.59 -5.72 4.78
N LEU A 146 3.38 -4.56 5.39
CA LEU A 146 2.75 -3.42 4.74
C LEU A 146 3.80 -2.55 4.07
N ILE A 147 3.65 -2.28 2.79
CA ILE A 147 4.53 -1.37 2.05
C ILE A 147 3.74 -0.13 1.67
N SER A 148 4.38 1.03 1.79
CA SER A 148 3.81 2.32 1.47
C SER A 148 4.82 3.27 0.81
N GLY A 149 4.33 4.42 0.34
CA GLY A 149 5.10 5.48 -0.29
C GLY A 149 4.57 6.86 0.06
N ASP A 150 4.52 7.77 -0.92
CA ASP A 150 3.99 9.14 -0.85
C ASP A 150 4.83 10.15 -0.02
N ARG A 151 5.37 9.74 1.12
CA ARG A 151 5.95 10.70 2.08
C ARG A 151 7.46 10.92 1.91
N HIS A 152 8.03 10.43 0.82
CA HIS A 152 9.37 10.72 0.34
C HIS A 152 10.49 10.46 1.36
N GLY A 153 10.46 9.34 2.05
CA GLY A 153 11.50 8.96 2.99
C GLY A 153 11.50 7.47 3.26
N ALA A 154 12.61 6.95 3.77
CA ALA A 154 12.70 5.56 4.18
C ALA A 154 12.40 5.45 5.68
N ARG A 155 11.30 4.80 6.04
CA ARG A 155 10.85 4.66 7.42
C ARG A 155 10.21 3.30 7.64
N GLY A 156 10.43 2.73 8.82
CA GLY A 156 9.73 1.55 9.27
C GLY A 156 8.98 1.82 10.56
N PHE A 157 7.78 1.28 10.66
CA PHE A 157 6.92 1.44 11.82
C PHE A 157 6.34 0.11 12.27
N ARG A 158 6.30 -0.07 13.57
CA ARG A 158 5.45 -1.04 14.22
C ARG A 158 4.10 -0.38 14.49
N ILE A 159 3.03 -1.01 14.06
CA ILE A 159 1.64 -0.60 14.33
C ILE A 159 1.10 -1.52 15.41
N PRO A 160 1.10 -1.10 16.69
CA PRO A 160 0.59 -1.90 17.79
C PRO A 160 -0.91 -2.16 17.62
N ARG A 161 -1.31 -3.39 17.92
CA ARG A 161 -2.70 -3.84 17.85
C ARG A 161 -3.14 -4.44 19.18
N PRO A 162 -4.46 -4.54 19.44
CA PRO A 162 -4.97 -5.21 20.64
C PRO A 162 -4.41 -6.63 20.81
N GLY A 163 -4.26 -7.06 22.06
CA GLY A 163 -3.77 -8.41 22.37
C GLY A 163 -2.27 -8.64 22.11
N GLY A 164 -1.50 -7.58 21.91
CA GLY A 164 -0.04 -7.68 21.67
C GLY A 164 0.34 -8.05 20.23
N PHE A 165 -0.62 -8.14 19.32
CA PHE A 165 -0.36 -8.29 17.90
C PHE A 165 0.24 -7.00 17.32
N ASN A 166 1.14 -7.13 16.35
CA ASN A 166 1.73 -5.99 15.66
C ASN A 166 1.66 -6.19 14.15
N LEU A 167 1.36 -5.12 13.44
CA LEU A 167 1.63 -5.00 12.02
C LEU A 167 2.90 -4.17 11.82
N TYR A 168 3.54 -4.37 10.68
CA TYR A 168 4.77 -3.67 10.34
C TYR A 168 4.62 -2.99 9.00
N GLU A 169 4.93 -1.70 8.97
CA GLU A 169 4.87 -0.86 7.77
C GLU A 169 6.26 -0.39 7.40
N PHE A 170 6.55 -0.46 6.10
CA PHE A 170 7.82 -0.04 5.52
C PHE A 170 7.54 0.95 4.39
N GLU A 171 7.88 2.21 4.62
CA GLU A 171 7.94 3.20 3.56
C GLU A 171 9.31 3.08 2.90
N SER A 172 9.30 2.70 1.62
CA SER A 172 10.49 2.67 0.78
C SER A 172 10.72 4.05 0.19
N ALA A 173 11.91 4.58 0.43
CA ALA A 173 12.28 5.95 0.09
C ALA A 173 12.02 6.33 -1.36
N THR A 174 12.12 7.61 -1.63
CA THR A 174 12.08 8.13 -2.99
C THR A 174 13.34 7.73 -3.77
N LEU A 175 13.16 7.14 -4.95
CA LEU A 175 14.25 6.88 -5.90
C LEU A 175 14.69 8.14 -6.64
N GLY A 176 13.82 9.15 -6.69
CA GLY A 176 14.06 10.43 -7.36
C GLY A 176 13.04 11.48 -6.93
N GLY A 177 13.07 12.64 -7.57
CA GLY A 177 12.14 13.73 -7.27
C GLY A 177 12.45 14.45 -5.97
N ARG A 178 11.43 14.68 -5.13
CA ARG A 178 11.54 15.48 -3.91
C ARG A 178 11.95 14.61 -2.72
N LYS A 179 12.99 15.03 -2.03
CA LYS A 179 13.33 14.48 -0.71
C LYS A 179 12.32 14.98 0.33
N GLY A 180 11.89 14.11 1.21
CA GLY A 180 10.75 14.36 2.08
C GLY A 180 11.07 14.77 3.50
N LEU A 181 10.10 14.52 4.37
CA LEU A 181 10.09 14.87 5.78
C LEU A 181 11.23 14.21 6.58
N PRO A 182 11.53 14.72 7.80
CA PRO A 182 12.52 14.08 8.68
C PRO A 182 12.28 12.59 8.82
N GLY A 183 13.35 11.81 8.73
CA GLY A 183 13.29 10.36 8.83
C GLY A 183 12.89 9.89 10.23
N LYS A 184 13.25 10.66 11.26
CA LYS A 184 12.95 10.34 12.67
C LYS A 184 12.33 11.54 13.36
N ARG A 185 11.42 11.25 14.31
CA ARG A 185 10.83 12.26 15.20
C ARG A 185 10.68 11.72 16.60
N PRO A 186 10.79 12.59 17.66
CA PRO A 186 10.63 12.16 19.04
C PRO A 186 9.28 11.49 19.33
N GLU A 187 8.21 11.96 18.70
CA GLU A 187 6.87 11.40 18.86
C GLU A 187 6.70 9.97 18.36
N TRP A 188 7.62 9.48 17.55
CA TRP A 188 7.57 8.11 17.00
C TRP A 188 8.51 7.12 17.72
N LYS A 189 9.23 7.55 18.77
CA LYS A 189 10.27 6.77 19.45
C LYS A 189 9.87 5.35 19.85
N ASP A 190 8.59 5.14 20.19
CA ASP A 190 8.08 3.87 20.71
C ASP A 190 7.54 2.94 19.60
N VAL A 191 7.40 3.45 18.37
CA VAL A 191 6.80 2.72 17.24
C VAL A 191 7.69 2.69 16.02
N GLN A 192 8.62 3.61 15.89
CA GLN A 192 9.52 3.69 14.73
C GLN A 192 10.68 2.71 14.86
N LEU A 193 10.89 1.90 13.83
CA LEU A 193 11.98 0.92 13.74
C LEU A 193 13.26 1.57 13.19
N TYR A 194 13.10 2.32 12.10
CA TYR A 194 14.21 3.06 11.49
C TYR A 194 13.63 4.30 10.77
N GLY A 195 14.53 5.23 10.39
CA GLY A 195 14.15 6.39 9.57
C GLY A 195 15.38 7.07 8.98
N ILE A 196 15.34 7.26 7.68
CA ILE A 196 16.33 7.98 6.88
C ILE A 196 15.59 9.00 6.03
N SER A 197 16.12 10.20 5.91
CA SER A 197 15.55 11.26 5.07
C SER A 197 16.66 12.06 4.40
N ASP A 198 16.27 13.01 3.57
CA ASP A 198 17.17 13.87 2.82
C ASP A 198 18.14 13.11 1.89
N THR A 199 17.74 11.92 1.45
CA THR A 199 18.50 11.10 0.50
C THR A 199 17.57 10.37 -0.45
N TYR A 200 18.14 9.88 -1.54
CA TYR A 200 17.48 8.88 -2.39
C TYR A 200 17.86 7.49 -1.89
N ALA A 201 16.90 6.60 -1.82
CA ALA A 201 17.12 5.26 -1.35
C ALA A 201 16.08 4.29 -1.93
N PHE A 202 16.35 3.01 -1.78
CA PHE A 202 15.43 1.91 -2.00
C PHE A 202 15.52 0.95 -0.82
N SER A 203 14.58 0.06 -0.71
CA SER A 203 14.53 -0.94 0.35
C SER A 203 14.59 -2.34 -0.24
N GLU A 204 15.16 -3.27 0.52
CA GLU A 204 15.27 -4.67 0.14
C GLU A 204 14.70 -5.56 1.25
N PHE A 205 13.88 -6.54 0.85
CA PHE A 205 13.49 -7.65 1.72
C PHE A 205 14.25 -8.90 1.30
N SER A 206 15.01 -9.46 2.22
CA SER A 206 15.63 -10.78 2.07
C SER A 206 14.77 -11.81 2.81
N ILE A 207 14.31 -12.84 2.09
CA ILE A 207 13.35 -13.81 2.61
C ILE A 207 13.93 -15.21 2.53
N ASP A 208 14.05 -15.87 3.67
CA ASP A 208 14.41 -17.27 3.78
C ASP A 208 13.17 -18.09 4.20
N ALA A 209 12.59 -18.80 3.24
CA ALA A 209 11.45 -19.70 3.46
C ALA A 209 11.87 -21.18 3.54
N THR A 210 13.17 -21.46 3.55
CA THR A 210 13.69 -22.85 3.68
C THR A 210 13.76 -23.30 5.14
N LEU A 211 13.74 -22.36 6.08
CA LEU A 211 13.76 -22.61 7.51
C LEU A 211 12.40 -23.17 7.99
N ASN A 212 12.43 -23.97 9.05
CA ASN A 212 11.21 -24.41 9.72
C ASN A 212 10.37 -23.23 10.27
N ASN A 213 11.02 -22.13 10.58
CA ASN A 213 10.41 -20.85 10.90
C ASN A 213 10.90 -19.85 9.86
N PRO A 214 10.13 -19.55 8.82
CA PRO A 214 10.54 -18.61 7.76
C PRO A 214 10.92 -17.24 8.31
N GLU A 215 11.97 -16.64 7.77
CA GLU A 215 12.50 -15.36 8.22
C GLU A 215 12.49 -14.32 7.10
N VAL A 216 12.28 -13.08 7.48
CA VAL A 216 12.43 -11.91 6.61
C VAL A 216 13.32 -10.88 7.27
N SER A 217 14.29 -10.38 6.51
CA SER A 217 15.15 -9.26 6.89
C SER A 217 14.87 -8.08 5.97
N PHE A 218 14.92 -6.87 6.54
CA PHE A 218 14.69 -5.62 5.82
C PHE A 218 15.90 -4.70 6.01
#